data_b26b11a90b1fe6072b88b0e7a4d4c049
#
_entry.id   b26b11a90b1fe6072b88b0e7a4d4c049
#
_cell.length_a   1.000
_cell.length_b   1.000
_cell.length_c   1.000
_cell.angle_alpha   90.00
_cell.angle_beta   90.00
_cell.angle_gamma   90.00
#
_symmetry.space_group_name_H-M   'P 1'
#
loop_
_entity.id
_entity.type
_entity.pdbx_description
1 polymer ?
#
loop_
_entity_poly.entity_id
_entity_poly.type
_entity_poly.pdbx_seq_one_letter_code
_entity_poly.pdbx_strand_id
1 'polypeptide(L)'
;MEERIATESLILGCIYQDLTLIADINLKPSDFSNPRVAFYYELAGNLVKNIKNLSELAVESYITSNGLSNKYEKYGGYESITNLQKLGDKSDFMTYVDDLKKHILVENLKEKRGFDVYKEVTYNGTKLVPADLLPISTAYDFHNFIQLIFNDIEVELDRKDLNYENLSFTLEELKEKLEGKITDSSRFDVFLDWEDEEGNYKYMKNFKLLDETLGGIQIANGTHIVGATSGTGKTTFCLNLALSLITTSDENILIISNEQQSLYYKNLLMSMICQVVFKQYSLTRKKITRNQFTDEEKRVLIKANKFISEKFDKKLRFLSVPTFNSESICAIIKREKLKNNVGFIILDTFKFEGGSASSSNNIAIELVETSRAIDHIATEYKVGVITPVQLLVSQDKVSYLTSSALSNSKQIKETANSVLLMRRVRPFELDKDDSKHFLKPFRWEKSSNGYIKKYMRIIDSANNLADKSKRFDKDVIDKSQQHILLRIDKNRNGESDIMILYEIDGASGLLREKAYVDFIYMGMLGD
;
A
#
# COMPACT_ATOMS: atom_id res chain seq x y z
N MET A 1 30.59 29.49 2.86
CA MET A 1 31.50 29.35 1.68
C MET A 1 32.88 28.83 2.07
N GLU A 2 33.53 29.38 3.10
CA GLU A 2 34.84 28.86 3.58
C GLU A 2 34.76 27.41 4.08
N GLU A 3 33.75 27.07 4.85
CA GLU A 3 33.53 25.72 5.37
C GLU A 3 33.33 24.69 4.25
N ARG A 4 32.54 25.03 3.22
CA ARG A 4 32.37 24.16 2.05
C ARG A 4 33.68 23.90 1.31
N ILE A 5 34.48 24.95 1.08
CA ILE A 5 35.80 24.81 0.41
C ILE A 5 36.74 23.94 1.24
N ALA A 6 36.69 24.06 2.56
CA ALA A 6 37.45 23.17 3.46
C ALA A 6 37.04 21.72 3.29
N THR A 7 35.72 21.41 3.35
CA THR A 7 35.17 20.06 3.14
C THR A 7 35.55 19.50 1.76
N GLU A 8 35.44 20.29 0.69
CA GLU A 8 35.87 19.93 -0.67
C GLU A 8 37.35 19.52 -0.71
N SER A 9 38.21 20.25 0.01
CA SER A 9 39.64 19.96 0.09
C SER A 9 39.95 18.70 0.89
N LEU A 10 39.22 18.43 1.96
CA LEU A 10 39.34 17.22 2.75
C LEU A 10 38.99 15.96 1.92
N ILE A 11 37.90 16.03 1.14
CA ILE A 11 37.52 14.94 0.23
C ILE A 11 38.63 14.65 -0.77
N LEU A 12 39.18 15.68 -1.42
CA LEU A 12 40.29 15.51 -2.34
C LEU A 12 41.55 14.98 -1.63
N GLY A 13 41.80 15.43 -0.42
CA GLY A 13 42.89 14.91 0.40
C GLY A 13 42.83 13.40 0.57
N CYS A 14 41.66 12.87 0.94
CA CYS A 14 41.41 11.43 1.04
C CYS A 14 41.56 10.72 -0.32
N ILE A 15 40.98 11.28 -1.40
CA ILE A 15 41.06 10.71 -2.75
C ILE A 15 42.54 10.62 -3.22
N TYR A 16 43.34 11.66 -3.00
CA TYR A 16 44.76 11.62 -3.39
C TYR A 16 45.65 10.78 -2.47
N GLN A 17 45.17 10.41 -1.28
CA GLN A 17 45.78 9.35 -0.47
C GLN A 17 45.44 7.95 -1.00
N ASP A 18 44.24 7.81 -1.62
CA ASP A 18 43.76 6.57 -2.18
C ASP A 18 42.77 6.86 -3.33
N LEU A 19 43.27 6.80 -4.55
CA LEU A 19 42.46 7.15 -5.74
C LEU A 19 41.23 6.25 -5.91
N THR A 20 41.23 5.07 -5.31
CA THR A 20 40.09 4.14 -5.44
C THR A 20 38.83 4.65 -4.77
N LEU A 21 38.95 5.52 -3.76
CA LEU A 21 37.81 6.13 -3.06
C LEU A 21 36.87 6.94 -3.97
N ILE A 22 37.37 7.39 -5.13
CA ILE A 22 36.53 8.12 -6.09
C ILE A 22 35.43 7.23 -6.68
N ALA A 23 35.61 5.91 -6.67
CA ALA A 23 34.60 4.97 -7.16
C ALA A 23 33.45 4.76 -6.16
N ASP A 24 33.66 5.08 -4.89
CA ASP A 24 32.66 4.89 -3.83
C ASP A 24 31.66 6.05 -3.74
N ILE A 25 31.86 7.11 -4.52
CA ILE A 25 31.07 8.33 -4.44
C ILE A 25 30.52 8.74 -5.82
N ASN A 26 29.32 9.32 -5.80
CA ASN A 26 28.68 9.83 -7.01
C ASN A 26 28.66 11.36 -7.00
N LEU A 27 29.86 11.96 -7.14
CA LEU A 27 30.01 13.41 -7.30
C LEU A 27 30.47 13.74 -8.73
N LYS A 28 30.19 14.95 -9.16
CA LYS A 28 30.61 15.49 -10.46
C LYS A 28 31.56 16.66 -10.24
N PRO A 29 32.45 17.01 -11.19
CA PRO A 29 33.29 18.22 -11.09
C PRO A 29 32.46 19.49 -10.85
N SER A 30 31.21 19.55 -11.36
CA SER A 30 30.28 20.66 -11.13
C SER A 30 29.77 20.80 -9.69
N ASP A 31 29.94 19.79 -8.87
CA ASP A 31 29.48 19.79 -7.48
C ASP A 31 30.47 20.52 -6.55
N PHE A 32 31.65 20.85 -7.07
CA PHE A 32 32.68 21.61 -6.37
C PHE A 32 32.61 23.08 -6.68
N SER A 33 32.59 23.91 -5.65
CA SER A 33 32.46 25.37 -5.77
C SER A 33 33.73 26.03 -6.26
N ASN A 34 34.90 25.43 -5.97
CA ASN A 34 36.19 25.94 -6.32
C ASN A 34 36.70 25.32 -7.64
N PRO A 35 36.95 26.10 -8.71
CA PRO A 35 37.42 25.59 -10.00
C PRO A 35 38.75 24.84 -9.94
N ARG A 36 39.62 25.15 -8.96
CA ARG A 36 40.85 24.40 -8.69
C ARG A 36 40.56 23.03 -8.15
N VAL A 37 39.64 22.94 -7.18
CA VAL A 37 39.21 21.68 -6.57
C VAL A 37 38.49 20.79 -7.59
N ALA A 38 37.58 21.37 -8.37
CA ALA A 38 36.90 20.68 -9.47
C ALA A 38 37.88 20.06 -10.48
N PHE A 39 38.94 20.83 -10.86
CA PHE A 39 39.99 20.32 -11.74
C PHE A 39 40.73 19.12 -11.16
N TYR A 40 41.15 19.18 -9.89
CA TYR A 40 41.85 18.06 -9.26
C TYR A 40 40.94 16.87 -9.05
N TYR A 41 39.63 17.05 -8.81
CA TYR A 41 38.67 15.96 -8.75
C TYR A 41 38.54 15.24 -10.11
N GLU A 42 38.39 16.02 -11.21
CA GLU A 42 38.34 15.46 -12.55
C GLU A 42 39.65 14.76 -12.92
N LEU A 43 40.79 15.34 -12.55
CA LEU A 43 42.10 14.74 -12.71
C LEU A 43 42.20 13.40 -11.98
N ALA A 44 41.81 13.33 -10.72
CA ALA A 44 41.82 12.08 -9.92
C ALA A 44 40.99 10.99 -10.59
N GLY A 45 39.78 11.31 -11.10
CA GLY A 45 38.91 10.39 -11.82
C GLY A 45 39.53 9.84 -13.13
N ASN A 46 40.38 10.61 -13.74
CA ASN A 46 41.12 10.18 -14.94
C ASN A 46 42.38 9.38 -14.56
N LEU A 47 43.09 9.78 -13.50
CA LEU A 47 44.31 9.11 -13.05
C LEU A 47 44.01 7.67 -12.55
N VAL A 48 42.91 7.45 -11.82
CA VAL A 48 42.55 6.11 -11.33
C VAL A 48 42.34 5.10 -12.46
N LYS A 49 41.98 5.58 -13.66
CA LYS A 49 41.79 4.73 -14.85
C LYS A 49 43.09 4.45 -15.60
N ASN A 50 44.06 5.36 -15.50
CA ASN A 50 45.22 5.38 -16.40
C ASN A 50 46.55 5.09 -15.72
N ILE A 51 46.65 5.19 -14.40
CA ILE A 51 47.87 4.96 -13.66
C ILE A 51 47.69 3.94 -12.53
N LYS A 52 48.71 3.13 -12.30
CA LYS A 52 48.68 2.11 -11.22
C LYS A 52 49.13 2.68 -9.87
N ASN A 53 50.11 3.57 -9.89
CA ASN A 53 50.67 4.19 -8.68
C ASN A 53 50.74 5.71 -8.88
N LEU A 54 50.29 6.45 -7.88
CA LEU A 54 50.37 7.89 -7.88
C LEU A 54 51.81 8.36 -7.61
N SER A 55 52.51 8.82 -8.63
CA SER A 55 53.83 9.43 -8.52
C SER A 55 53.86 10.71 -9.38
N GLU A 56 54.73 11.64 -9.03
CA GLU A 56 54.89 12.91 -9.75
C GLU A 56 55.12 12.68 -11.24
N LEU A 57 56.07 11.80 -11.58
CA LEU A 57 56.41 11.47 -12.96
C LEU A 57 55.22 10.90 -13.74
N ALA A 58 54.40 10.02 -13.10
CA ALA A 58 53.22 9.44 -13.73
C ALA A 58 52.13 10.50 -14.00
N VAL A 59 51.92 11.40 -13.04
CA VAL A 59 50.96 12.50 -13.17
C VAL A 59 51.39 13.46 -14.24
N GLU A 60 52.66 13.91 -14.24
CA GLU A 60 53.20 14.86 -15.24
C GLU A 60 53.16 14.25 -16.65
N SER A 61 53.48 12.98 -16.79
CA SER A 61 53.39 12.29 -18.07
C SER A 61 51.92 12.27 -18.58
N TYR A 62 50.96 12.01 -17.69
CA TYR A 62 49.55 12.05 -18.02
C TYR A 62 49.09 13.47 -18.43
N ILE A 63 49.48 14.48 -17.66
CA ILE A 63 49.14 15.90 -17.91
C ILE A 63 49.68 16.37 -19.26
N THR A 64 50.93 16.06 -19.56
CA THR A 64 51.60 16.41 -20.82
C THR A 64 50.90 15.72 -22.01
N SER A 65 50.67 14.44 -21.89
CA SER A 65 50.02 13.62 -22.96
C SER A 65 48.59 14.06 -23.26
N ASN A 66 47.90 14.71 -22.33
CA ASN A 66 46.53 15.19 -22.51
C ASN A 66 46.40 16.70 -22.67
N GLY A 67 47.52 17.44 -22.81
CA GLY A 67 47.52 18.87 -23.07
C GLY A 67 47.01 19.74 -21.92
N LEU A 68 47.10 19.24 -20.67
CA LEU A 68 46.57 19.90 -19.47
C LEU A 68 47.59 20.79 -18.74
N SER A 69 48.83 20.87 -19.22
CA SER A 69 49.98 21.53 -18.56
C SER A 69 49.68 22.96 -18.10
N ASN A 70 49.12 23.79 -18.94
CA ASN A 70 48.85 25.20 -18.60
C ASN A 70 47.87 25.34 -17.42
N LYS A 71 46.83 24.50 -17.38
CA LYS A 71 45.82 24.51 -16.31
C LYS A 71 46.34 23.92 -15.02
N TYR A 72 47.13 22.86 -15.14
CA TYR A 72 47.78 22.16 -14.03
C TYR A 72 48.80 23.09 -13.31
N GLU A 73 49.70 23.75 -14.05
CA GLU A 73 50.64 24.74 -13.52
C GLU A 73 49.95 25.92 -12.85
N LYS A 74 48.91 26.48 -13.53
CA LYS A 74 48.08 27.57 -12.97
C LYS A 74 47.50 27.21 -11.61
N TYR A 75 47.15 25.94 -11.37
CA TYR A 75 46.57 25.50 -10.12
C TYR A 75 47.58 24.92 -9.12
N GLY A 76 48.88 25.08 -9.40
CA GLY A 76 50.01 24.77 -8.48
C GLY A 76 50.58 23.38 -8.62
N GLY A 77 50.37 22.71 -9.75
CA GLY A 77 51.06 21.49 -10.14
C GLY A 77 50.98 20.33 -9.13
N TYR A 78 52.06 19.55 -9.09
CA TYR A 78 52.13 18.38 -8.20
C TYR A 78 52.20 18.76 -6.71
N GLU A 79 52.75 19.94 -6.39
CA GLU A 79 52.78 20.45 -5.02
C GLU A 79 51.37 20.57 -4.42
N SER A 80 50.38 20.94 -5.26
CA SER A 80 48.97 20.96 -4.83
C SER A 80 48.45 19.59 -4.45
N ILE A 81 48.82 18.53 -5.18
CA ILE A 81 48.46 17.15 -4.85
C ILE A 81 49.10 16.75 -3.52
N THR A 82 50.38 17.04 -3.36
CA THR A 82 51.12 16.73 -2.11
C THR A 82 50.55 17.46 -0.90
N ASN A 83 50.09 18.71 -1.10
CA ASN A 83 49.43 19.46 -0.03
C ASN A 83 48.04 18.92 0.29
N LEU A 84 47.27 18.53 -0.73
CA LEU A 84 45.99 17.87 -0.53
C LEU A 84 46.11 16.53 0.23
N GLN A 85 47.12 15.72 -0.09
CA GLN A 85 47.35 14.44 0.62
C GLN A 85 47.60 14.61 2.11
N LYS A 86 48.02 15.78 2.59
CA LYS A 86 48.19 16.07 4.01
C LYS A 86 46.87 16.43 4.71
N LEU A 87 45.80 16.63 3.93
CA LEU A 87 44.48 17.00 4.42
C LEU A 87 43.58 15.76 4.48
N GLY A 88 42.71 15.75 5.46
CA GLY A 88 41.68 14.72 5.58
C GLY A 88 42.17 13.38 6.16
N ASP A 89 41.26 12.77 6.87
CA ASP A 89 41.44 11.38 7.36
C ASP A 89 40.51 10.47 6.54
N LYS A 90 41.07 9.38 6.01
CA LYS A 90 40.29 8.42 5.21
C LYS A 90 39.18 7.75 6.02
N SER A 91 39.32 7.64 7.34
CA SER A 91 38.27 7.11 8.21
C SER A 91 37.00 7.97 8.18
N ASP A 92 37.15 9.27 7.96
CA ASP A 92 36.05 10.24 7.93
C ASP A 92 35.58 10.60 6.51
N PHE A 93 36.11 9.92 5.50
CA PHE A 93 35.85 10.25 4.08
C PHE A 93 34.36 10.35 3.76
N MET A 94 33.55 9.37 4.20
CA MET A 94 32.10 9.39 3.92
C MET A 94 31.36 10.50 4.68
N THR A 95 31.87 10.92 5.84
CA THR A 95 31.35 12.06 6.59
C THR A 95 31.59 13.36 5.81
N TYR A 96 32.79 13.57 5.28
CA TYR A 96 33.10 14.73 4.44
C TYR A 96 32.24 14.76 3.17
N VAL A 97 32.01 13.61 2.55
CA VAL A 97 31.13 13.48 1.38
C VAL A 97 29.67 13.83 1.73
N ASP A 98 29.18 13.37 2.88
CA ASP A 98 27.84 13.68 3.36
C ASP A 98 27.69 15.18 3.65
N ASP A 99 28.67 15.80 4.28
CA ASP A 99 28.67 17.25 4.56
C ASP A 99 28.71 18.08 3.27
N LEU A 100 29.50 17.67 2.27
CA LEU A 100 29.46 18.34 0.96
C LEU A 100 28.08 18.22 0.31
N LYS A 101 27.45 17.05 0.38
CA LYS A 101 26.08 16.86 -0.14
C LYS A 101 25.06 17.75 0.59
N LYS A 102 25.19 17.95 1.91
CA LYS A 102 24.37 18.92 2.66
C LYS A 102 24.55 20.33 2.14
N HIS A 103 25.80 20.78 1.92
CA HIS A 103 26.07 22.10 1.36
C HIS A 103 25.45 22.28 -0.02
N ILE A 104 25.63 21.31 -0.91
CA ILE A 104 25.03 21.32 -2.25
C ILE A 104 23.50 21.37 -2.17
N LEU A 105 22.90 20.61 -1.28
CA LEU A 105 21.45 20.57 -1.07
C LEU A 105 20.94 21.94 -0.61
N VAL A 106 21.56 22.56 0.40
CA VAL A 106 21.19 23.87 0.93
C VAL A 106 21.27 24.96 -0.16
N GLU A 107 22.33 24.97 -0.96
CA GLU A 107 22.47 25.91 -2.07
C GLU A 107 21.41 25.69 -3.15
N ASN A 108 21.20 24.45 -3.57
CA ASN A 108 20.16 24.14 -4.57
C ASN A 108 18.75 24.51 -4.09
N LEU A 109 18.44 24.32 -2.81
CA LEU A 109 17.16 24.72 -2.22
C LEU A 109 17.00 26.24 -2.31
N LYS A 110 18.05 27.00 -1.95
CA LYS A 110 18.02 28.45 -2.00
C LYS A 110 17.95 28.99 -3.43
N GLU A 111 18.81 28.50 -4.34
CA GLU A 111 18.94 29.04 -5.69
C GLU A 111 17.81 28.59 -6.62
N LYS A 112 17.44 27.31 -6.59
CA LYS A 112 16.47 26.72 -7.53
C LYS A 112 15.03 26.75 -7.03
N ARG A 113 14.84 26.77 -5.70
CA ARG A 113 13.51 26.71 -5.07
C ARG A 113 13.18 27.98 -4.28
N GLY A 114 14.12 28.89 -4.08
CA GLY A 114 13.93 30.09 -3.24
C GLY A 114 13.73 29.79 -1.76
N PHE A 115 14.04 28.54 -1.32
CA PHE A 115 13.83 28.06 0.04
C PHE A 115 15.10 28.27 0.87
N ASP A 116 14.98 29.10 1.91
CA ASP A 116 16.08 29.39 2.83
C ASP A 116 15.93 28.56 4.10
N VAL A 117 16.74 27.52 4.24
CA VAL A 117 16.70 26.57 5.38
C VAL A 117 17.02 27.23 6.73
N TYR A 118 17.64 28.41 6.74
CA TYR A 118 17.97 29.17 7.94
C TYR A 118 16.82 30.07 8.43
N LYS A 119 15.71 30.10 7.73
CA LYS A 119 14.49 30.80 8.14
C LYS A 119 13.53 29.88 8.86
N GLU A 120 12.80 30.48 9.82
CA GLU A 120 11.73 29.78 10.52
C GLU A 120 10.62 29.37 9.55
N VAL A 121 10.21 28.12 9.62
CA VAL A 121 9.07 27.57 8.89
C VAL A 121 8.08 26.93 9.86
N THR A 122 6.82 26.88 9.46
CA THR A 122 5.80 26.14 10.21
C THR A 122 5.62 24.77 9.59
N TYR A 123 5.83 23.72 10.37
CA TYR A 123 5.63 22.34 9.94
C TYR A 123 4.79 21.62 11.01
N ASN A 124 3.67 21.01 10.62
CA ASN A 124 2.70 20.38 11.54
C ASN A 124 2.24 21.31 12.69
N GLY A 125 2.08 22.61 12.42
CA GLY A 125 1.69 23.60 13.44
C GLY A 125 2.80 24.00 14.41
N THR A 126 4.01 23.47 14.26
CA THR A 126 5.18 23.81 15.07
C THR A 126 6.15 24.66 14.27
N LYS A 127 6.65 25.74 14.87
CA LYS A 127 7.69 26.57 14.28
C LYS A 127 9.07 25.97 14.53
N LEU A 128 9.87 25.85 13.47
CA LEU A 128 11.23 25.31 13.54
C LEU A 128 12.12 25.94 12.47
N VAL A 129 13.42 25.86 12.67
CA VAL A 129 14.44 26.25 11.67
C VAL A 129 15.02 24.96 11.09
N PRO A 130 14.80 24.67 9.79
CA PRO A 130 15.28 23.41 9.21
C PRO A 130 16.79 23.21 9.38
N ALA A 131 17.59 24.26 9.33
CA ALA A 131 19.05 24.19 9.48
C ALA A 131 19.51 23.59 10.81
N ASP A 132 18.69 23.62 11.87
CA ASP A 132 19.02 23.01 13.16
C ASP A 132 19.20 21.47 13.08
N LEU A 133 18.65 20.86 12.04
CA LEU A 133 18.79 19.43 11.79
C LEU A 133 20.06 19.04 11.01
N LEU A 134 20.73 20.00 10.36
CA LEU A 134 21.94 19.72 9.56
C LEU A 134 23.05 19.00 10.35
N PRO A 135 23.37 19.40 11.59
CA PRO A 135 24.44 18.74 12.34
C PRO A 135 24.12 17.31 12.80
N ILE A 136 22.85 16.97 12.92
CA ILE A 136 22.38 15.70 13.54
C ILE A 136 21.77 14.74 12.54
N SER A 137 21.70 15.09 11.25
CA SER A 137 21.12 14.26 10.19
C SER A 137 22.11 13.99 9.08
N THR A 138 21.92 12.92 8.32
CA THR A 138 22.60 12.73 7.03
C THR A 138 22.02 13.65 5.97
N ALA A 139 22.74 13.86 4.86
CA ALA A 139 22.22 14.62 3.71
C ALA A 139 20.93 14.01 3.15
N TYR A 140 20.81 12.70 3.19
CA TYR A 140 19.62 11.96 2.77
C TYR A 140 18.44 12.22 3.72
N ASP A 141 18.64 12.12 5.03
CA ASP A 141 17.58 12.35 6.01
C ASP A 141 17.13 13.81 5.99
N PHE A 142 18.08 14.74 5.86
CA PHE A 142 17.76 16.17 5.73
C PHE A 142 16.98 16.45 4.45
N HIS A 143 17.37 15.85 3.31
CA HIS A 143 16.60 15.95 2.08
C HIS A 143 15.16 15.46 2.24
N ASN A 144 14.97 14.30 2.85
CA ASN A 144 13.64 13.74 3.11
C ASN A 144 12.81 14.66 4.02
N PHE A 145 13.42 15.23 5.05
CA PHE A 145 12.75 16.19 5.92
C PHE A 145 12.30 17.45 5.16
N ILE A 146 13.16 18.01 4.30
CA ILE A 146 12.78 19.15 3.45
C ILE A 146 11.65 18.78 2.48
N GLN A 147 11.66 17.57 1.91
CA GLN A 147 10.55 17.10 1.09
C GLN A 147 9.22 17.05 1.88
N LEU A 148 9.27 16.68 3.15
CA LEU A 148 8.07 16.70 4.00
C LEU A 148 7.53 18.13 4.20
N ILE A 149 8.44 19.12 4.37
CA ILE A 149 8.03 20.54 4.46
C ILE A 149 7.39 21.00 3.14
N PHE A 150 7.98 20.67 2.00
CA PHE A 150 7.40 21.01 0.69
C PHE A 150 6.07 20.30 0.46
N ASN A 151 5.99 19.02 0.77
CA ASN A 151 4.73 18.28 0.67
C ASN A 151 3.64 18.87 1.59
N ASP A 152 4.01 19.40 2.75
CA ASP A 152 3.05 20.07 3.64
C ASP A 152 2.55 21.39 3.05
N ILE A 153 3.44 22.14 2.38
CA ILE A 153 3.09 23.37 1.64
C ILE A 153 2.24 23.04 0.42
N GLU A 154 2.61 22.04 -0.37
CA GLU A 154 1.82 21.58 -1.54
C GLU A 154 0.44 21.09 -1.10
N VAL A 155 0.38 20.37 0.00
CA VAL A 155 -0.88 19.94 0.61
C VAL A 155 -1.67 21.13 1.17
N GLU A 156 -1.03 22.22 1.63
CA GLU A 156 -1.75 23.44 2.02
C GLU A 156 -2.34 24.18 0.81
N LEU A 157 -1.67 24.12 -0.34
CA LEU A 157 -2.19 24.62 -1.61
C LEU A 157 -3.31 23.71 -2.15
N ASP A 158 -3.16 22.40 -2.01
CA ASP A 158 -4.16 21.38 -2.41
C ASP A 158 -5.23 21.12 -1.33
N ARG A 159 -5.16 21.75 -0.16
CA ARG A 159 -6.11 21.56 0.95
C ARG A 159 -7.57 21.78 0.59
N LYS A 160 -7.86 22.38 -0.55
CA LYS A 160 -9.24 22.55 -1.02
C LYS A 160 -9.91 21.25 -1.44
N ASP A 161 -9.15 20.16 -1.70
CA ASP A 161 -9.70 18.96 -2.34
C ASP A 161 -9.57 17.67 -1.51
N LEU A 162 -8.84 17.67 -0.38
CA LEU A 162 -8.73 16.49 0.49
C LEU A 162 -9.72 16.55 1.65
N ASN A 163 -10.99 16.24 1.37
CA ASN A 163 -12.00 16.11 2.40
C ASN A 163 -11.93 14.70 3.02
N TYR A 164 -11.40 14.62 4.23
CA TYR A 164 -11.51 13.41 5.04
C TYR A 164 -12.91 13.35 5.64
N GLU A 165 -13.62 12.28 5.34
CA GLU A 165 -14.93 12.03 5.91
C GLU A 165 -14.83 10.89 6.93
N ASN A 166 -15.51 11.05 8.08
CA ASN A 166 -15.73 9.95 8.99
C ASN A 166 -16.72 8.96 8.38
N LEU A 167 -16.58 7.67 8.66
CA LEU A 167 -17.54 6.67 8.20
C LEU A 167 -18.77 6.54 9.11
N SER A 168 -18.78 7.21 10.26
CA SER A 168 -20.01 7.45 11.01
C SER A 168 -20.82 8.58 10.36
N PHE A 169 -22.13 8.55 10.56
CA PHE A 169 -22.97 9.71 10.27
C PHE A 169 -22.81 10.77 11.35
N THR A 170 -22.73 12.02 10.98
CA THR A 170 -22.97 13.11 11.93
C THR A 170 -24.43 13.04 12.41
N LEU A 171 -24.74 13.70 13.53
CA LEU A 171 -26.11 13.71 14.03
C LEU A 171 -27.09 14.32 13.05
N GLU A 172 -26.65 15.26 12.24
CA GLU A 172 -27.45 15.93 11.23
C GLU A 172 -27.71 15.01 10.02
N GLU A 173 -26.68 14.40 9.44
CA GLU A 173 -26.80 13.39 8.39
C GLU A 173 -27.69 12.21 8.83
N LEU A 174 -27.52 11.75 10.07
CA LEU A 174 -28.35 10.66 10.60
C LEU A 174 -29.83 11.06 10.70
N LYS A 175 -30.12 12.28 11.15
CA LYS A 175 -31.49 12.81 11.18
C LYS A 175 -32.11 12.85 9.78
N GLU A 176 -31.39 13.42 8.81
CA GLU A 176 -31.87 13.48 7.42
C GLU A 176 -32.08 12.10 6.83
N LYS A 177 -31.21 11.13 7.16
CA LYS A 177 -31.37 9.74 6.75
C LYS A 177 -32.62 9.11 7.39
N LEU A 178 -32.85 9.33 8.67
CA LEU A 178 -34.04 8.82 9.38
C LEU A 178 -35.35 9.45 8.87
N GLU A 179 -35.28 10.66 8.35
CA GLU A 179 -36.39 11.36 7.71
C GLU A 179 -36.59 10.98 6.24
N GLY A 180 -35.69 10.14 5.68
CA GLY A 180 -35.78 9.70 4.29
C GLY A 180 -35.25 10.70 3.26
N LYS A 181 -34.55 11.75 3.70
CA LYS A 181 -34.00 12.80 2.81
C LYS A 181 -32.73 12.37 2.10
N ILE A 182 -31.91 11.50 2.72
CA ILE A 182 -30.71 10.95 2.13
C ILE A 182 -31.05 9.60 1.50
N THR A 183 -30.89 9.48 0.20
CA THR A 183 -31.09 8.25 -0.56
C THR A 183 -29.80 7.83 -1.25
N ASP A 184 -29.48 6.54 -1.23
CA ASP A 184 -28.38 5.94 -1.97
C ASP A 184 -28.93 4.93 -2.96
N SER A 185 -28.41 4.93 -4.19
CA SER A 185 -28.84 4.04 -5.27
C SER A 185 -28.07 2.73 -5.35
N SER A 186 -26.97 2.58 -4.61
CA SER A 186 -26.09 1.39 -4.67
C SER A 186 -26.28 0.45 -3.48
N ARG A 187 -25.99 -0.84 -3.66
CA ARG A 187 -26.32 -1.92 -2.71
C ARG A 187 -25.12 -2.78 -2.38
N PHE A 188 -24.92 -3.24 -1.11
CA PHE A 188 -24.17 -4.48 -0.72
C PHE A 188 -24.07 -4.77 0.78
N ASP A 189 -23.63 -5.95 1.18
CA ASP A 189 -23.86 -6.57 2.47
C ASP A 189 -22.65 -7.34 3.04
N VAL A 190 -22.32 -7.28 4.33
CA VAL A 190 -21.16 -7.89 4.99
C VAL A 190 -21.37 -8.21 6.48
N PHE A 191 -20.70 -9.21 7.09
CA PHE A 191 -20.95 -9.70 8.45
C PHE A 191 -19.74 -9.91 9.37
N LEU A 192 -19.84 -9.66 10.66
CA LEU A 192 -18.86 -9.87 11.71
C LEU A 192 -19.42 -10.81 12.80
N ASP A 193 -18.63 -11.74 13.31
CA ASP A 193 -19.00 -12.62 14.41
C ASP A 193 -18.24 -12.20 15.67
N TRP A 194 -18.96 -11.90 16.78
CA TRP A 194 -18.43 -10.94 17.73
C TRP A 194 -18.45 -11.39 19.14
N GLU A 195 -18.40 -12.27 19.76
CA GLU A 195 -18.24 -12.40 21.20
C GLU A 195 -17.42 -13.62 21.58
N ASP A 196 -16.48 -13.46 22.52
CA ASP A 196 -16.01 -14.59 23.30
C ASP A 196 -16.96 -14.84 24.48
N GLU A 197 -16.70 -15.92 25.21
CA GLU A 197 -17.51 -16.33 26.38
C GLU A 197 -17.46 -15.29 27.52
N GLU A 198 -16.55 -14.31 27.42
CA GLU A 198 -16.32 -13.23 28.40
C GLU A 198 -16.95 -11.90 27.96
N GLY A 199 -17.64 -11.85 26.81
CA GLY A 199 -18.26 -10.64 26.28
C GLY A 199 -17.31 -9.68 25.55
N ASN A 200 -16.09 -10.13 25.25
CA ASN A 200 -15.13 -9.34 24.46
C ASN A 200 -15.38 -9.57 22.96
N TYR A 201 -15.20 -8.50 22.19
CA TYR A 201 -15.38 -8.55 20.74
C TYR A 201 -14.17 -9.19 20.04
N LYS A 202 -14.39 -10.28 19.32
CA LYS A 202 -13.37 -10.95 18.49
C LYS A 202 -13.61 -10.73 17.02
N TYR A 203 -12.72 -10.00 16.38
CA TYR A 203 -12.86 -9.56 14.98
C TYR A 203 -12.24 -10.49 13.94
N MET A 204 -11.34 -11.39 14.34
CA MET A 204 -10.45 -12.10 13.43
C MET A 204 -10.92 -13.43 12.88
N LYS A 205 -12.05 -13.95 13.31
CA LYS A 205 -12.51 -15.27 12.86
C LYS A 205 -12.83 -15.36 11.36
N ASN A 206 -13.05 -14.21 10.71
CA ASN A 206 -13.48 -14.19 9.32
C ASN A 206 -12.36 -14.27 8.29
N PHE A 207 -11.09 -14.16 8.69
CA PHE A 207 -9.93 -14.20 7.80
C PHE A 207 -8.77 -15.06 8.33
N LYS A 208 -9.06 -16.00 9.23
CA LYS A 208 -8.03 -16.83 9.85
C LYS A 208 -7.28 -17.69 8.81
N LEU A 209 -8.02 -18.32 7.89
CA LEU A 209 -7.41 -19.18 6.86
C LEU A 209 -6.59 -18.34 5.87
N LEU A 210 -7.10 -17.14 5.54
CA LEU A 210 -6.37 -16.21 4.69
C LEU A 210 -5.10 -15.69 5.37
N ASP A 211 -5.20 -15.32 6.65
CA ASP A 211 -4.09 -14.85 7.46
C ASP A 211 -3.00 -15.93 7.59
N GLU A 212 -3.38 -17.14 7.95
CA GLU A 212 -2.46 -18.29 8.03
C GLU A 212 -1.77 -18.58 6.68
N THR A 213 -2.52 -18.51 5.57
CA THR A 213 -1.98 -18.79 4.23
C THR A 213 -1.05 -17.68 3.73
N LEU A 214 -1.37 -16.42 4.01
CA LEU A 214 -0.52 -15.28 3.60
C LEU A 214 0.72 -15.11 4.49
N GLY A 215 0.80 -15.82 5.63
CA GLY A 215 1.87 -15.63 6.60
C GLY A 215 1.65 -14.39 7.47
N GLY A 216 0.41 -14.01 7.63
CA GLY A 216 -0.06 -12.81 8.33
C GLY A 216 -0.55 -11.73 7.37
N ILE A 217 -1.79 -11.26 7.59
CA ILE A 217 -2.35 -10.11 6.84
C ILE A 217 -1.67 -8.80 7.29
N GLN A 218 -0.93 -8.80 8.37
CA GLN A 218 -0.05 -7.70 8.81
C GLN A 218 1.09 -7.42 7.84
N ILE A 219 0.84 -7.59 6.57
CA ILE A 219 1.85 -7.34 5.57
C ILE A 219 1.94 -5.82 5.38
N ALA A 220 2.59 -5.21 6.32
CA ALA A 220 2.92 -3.80 6.31
C ALA A 220 3.95 -3.45 5.24
N ASN A 221 4.06 -4.21 4.15
CA ASN A 221 5.08 -3.93 3.15
C ASN A 221 4.58 -4.27 1.76
N GLY A 222 4.29 -3.24 0.97
CA GLY A 222 4.04 -3.38 -0.44
C GLY A 222 2.55 -3.55 -0.82
N THR A 223 2.32 -3.94 -2.05
CA THR A 223 1.00 -3.97 -2.66
C THR A 223 0.37 -5.36 -2.69
N HIS A 224 -0.95 -5.40 -2.48
CA HIS A 224 -1.79 -6.60 -2.54
C HIS A 224 -2.94 -6.37 -3.51
N ILE A 225 -3.10 -7.25 -4.48
CA ILE A 225 -4.14 -7.13 -5.51
C ILE A 225 -5.33 -8.02 -5.17
N VAL A 226 -6.54 -7.46 -5.26
CA VAL A 226 -7.80 -8.18 -5.13
C VAL A 226 -8.55 -8.11 -6.47
N GLY A 227 -8.37 -9.12 -7.32
CA GLY A 227 -9.00 -9.19 -8.63
C GLY A 227 -10.37 -9.88 -8.58
N ALA A 228 -11.39 -9.24 -9.15
CA ALA A 228 -12.70 -9.86 -9.36
C ALA A 228 -13.48 -9.18 -10.48
N THR A 229 -14.44 -9.88 -11.06
CA THR A 229 -15.39 -9.29 -12.02
C THR A 229 -16.34 -8.31 -11.32
N SER A 230 -17.02 -7.48 -12.09
CA SER A 230 -17.97 -6.51 -11.55
C SER A 230 -19.09 -7.22 -10.75
N GLY A 231 -19.50 -6.63 -9.64
CA GLY A 231 -20.57 -7.18 -8.82
C GLY A 231 -20.21 -8.43 -7.98
N THR A 232 -18.97 -8.90 -8.01
CA THR A 232 -18.53 -10.03 -7.16
C THR A 232 -18.43 -9.67 -5.68
N GLY A 233 -18.24 -8.37 -5.35
CA GLY A 233 -18.16 -7.90 -3.96
C GLY A 233 -16.75 -7.48 -3.53
N LYS A 234 -15.91 -6.96 -4.45
CA LYS A 234 -14.55 -6.46 -4.14
C LYS A 234 -14.52 -5.47 -2.99
N THR A 235 -15.27 -4.38 -3.11
CA THR A 235 -15.38 -3.34 -2.07
C THR A 235 -15.86 -3.91 -0.74
N THR A 236 -16.84 -4.82 -0.80
CA THR A 236 -17.34 -5.56 0.36
C THR A 236 -16.24 -6.38 1.04
N PHE A 237 -15.46 -7.12 0.26
CA PHE A 237 -14.32 -7.91 0.77
C PHE A 237 -13.28 -6.99 1.42
N CYS A 238 -12.91 -5.91 0.76
CA CYS A 238 -11.92 -4.96 1.27
C CYS A 238 -12.39 -4.28 2.56
N LEU A 239 -13.68 -3.94 2.69
CA LEU A 239 -14.19 -3.38 3.94
C LEU A 239 -14.20 -4.40 5.09
N ASN A 240 -14.55 -5.67 4.83
CA ASN A 240 -14.40 -6.72 5.84
C ASN A 240 -12.96 -6.88 6.30
N LEU A 241 -12.04 -6.88 5.35
CA LEU A 241 -10.62 -6.97 5.64
C LEU A 241 -10.14 -5.77 6.46
N ALA A 242 -10.59 -4.55 6.12
CA ALA A 242 -10.30 -3.35 6.90
C ALA A 242 -10.80 -3.47 8.34
N LEU A 243 -12.03 -3.93 8.53
CA LEU A 243 -12.60 -4.12 9.87
C LEU A 243 -11.85 -5.19 10.68
N SER A 244 -11.37 -6.23 10.03
CA SER A 244 -10.50 -7.22 10.67
C SER A 244 -9.16 -6.60 11.10
N LEU A 245 -8.52 -5.83 10.23
CA LEU A 245 -7.22 -5.20 10.50
C LEU A 245 -7.28 -4.14 11.60
N ILE A 246 -8.35 -3.33 11.66
CA ILE A 246 -8.54 -2.30 12.71
C ILE A 246 -8.44 -2.88 14.12
N THR A 247 -8.84 -4.12 14.30
CA THR A 247 -8.97 -4.74 15.62
C THR A 247 -7.75 -5.52 16.04
N THR A 248 -6.85 -5.79 15.11
CA THR A 248 -5.64 -6.57 15.32
C THR A 248 -4.36 -5.78 15.21
N SER A 249 -4.45 -4.55 14.73
CA SER A 249 -3.34 -3.61 14.60
C SER A 249 -3.62 -2.32 15.36
N ASP A 250 -2.56 -1.70 15.89
CA ASP A 250 -2.62 -0.35 16.46
C ASP A 250 -2.58 0.74 15.37
N GLU A 251 -2.31 0.34 14.14
CA GLU A 251 -2.23 1.24 13.00
C GLU A 251 -3.63 1.62 12.48
N ASN A 252 -3.72 2.77 11.84
CA ASN A 252 -4.96 3.25 11.24
C ASN A 252 -5.08 2.74 9.79
N ILE A 253 -6.31 2.75 9.28
CA ILE A 253 -6.65 2.35 7.92
C ILE A 253 -7.24 3.53 7.18
N LEU A 254 -6.81 3.73 5.93
CA LEU A 254 -7.36 4.71 5.02
C LEU A 254 -7.98 4.02 3.80
N ILE A 255 -9.23 4.34 3.52
CA ILE A 255 -9.89 3.99 2.26
C ILE A 255 -9.81 5.21 1.34
N ILE A 256 -9.19 5.04 0.18
CA ILE A 256 -9.15 6.04 -0.89
C ILE A 256 -10.04 5.52 -2.02
N SER A 257 -11.06 6.27 -2.40
CA SER A 257 -12.00 5.84 -3.43
C SER A 257 -12.20 6.92 -4.50
N ASN A 258 -12.23 6.49 -5.76
CA ASN A 258 -12.62 7.31 -6.90
C ASN A 258 -13.96 6.86 -7.53
N GLU A 259 -14.52 5.74 -7.08
CA GLU A 259 -15.75 5.16 -7.67
C GLU A 259 -16.95 5.31 -6.73
N GLN A 260 -16.75 5.07 -5.43
CA GLN A 260 -17.84 5.06 -4.46
C GLN A 260 -17.75 6.26 -3.50
N GLN A 261 -18.89 6.86 -3.21
CA GLN A 261 -19.00 7.96 -2.25
C GLN A 261 -18.97 7.45 -0.80
N SER A 262 -18.67 8.31 0.15
CA SER A 262 -18.66 7.99 1.58
C SER A 262 -19.99 7.40 2.09
N LEU A 263 -21.12 7.89 1.58
CA LEU A 263 -22.45 7.39 1.95
C LEU A 263 -22.60 5.87 1.70
N TYR A 264 -21.98 5.35 0.64
CA TYR A 264 -21.97 3.93 0.36
C TYR A 264 -21.33 3.14 1.50
N TYR A 265 -20.13 3.54 1.93
CA TYR A 265 -19.39 2.90 3.03
C TYR A 265 -20.09 3.09 4.37
N LYS A 266 -20.66 4.27 4.63
CA LYS A 266 -21.46 4.55 5.83
C LYS A 266 -22.66 3.60 5.93
N ASN A 267 -23.42 3.44 4.84
CA ASN A 267 -24.58 2.53 4.81
C ASN A 267 -24.18 1.07 5.00
N LEU A 268 -23.09 0.66 4.38
CA LEU A 268 -22.56 -0.69 4.48
C LEU A 268 -22.12 -0.99 5.92
N LEU A 269 -21.30 -0.13 6.50
CA LEU A 269 -20.83 -0.26 7.88
C LEU A 269 -21.98 -0.23 8.89
N MET A 270 -22.95 0.66 8.68
CA MET A 270 -24.16 0.74 9.53
C MET A 270 -24.96 -0.58 9.51
N SER A 271 -25.15 -1.18 8.33
CA SER A 271 -25.86 -2.47 8.22
C SER A 271 -25.15 -3.58 8.97
N MET A 272 -23.82 -3.67 8.82
CA MET A 272 -23.00 -4.63 9.52
C MET A 272 -23.17 -4.51 11.03
N ILE A 273 -22.94 -3.33 11.56
CA ILE A 273 -22.98 -3.07 13.01
C ILE A 273 -24.37 -3.30 13.60
N CYS A 274 -25.42 -2.86 12.91
CA CYS A 274 -26.80 -3.12 13.36
C CYS A 274 -27.11 -4.60 13.50
N GLN A 275 -26.66 -5.42 12.56
CA GLN A 275 -26.97 -6.85 12.59
C GLN A 275 -26.07 -7.62 13.57
N VAL A 276 -24.82 -7.23 13.67
CA VAL A 276 -23.84 -7.98 14.44
C VAL A 276 -23.82 -7.58 15.91
N VAL A 277 -23.63 -6.30 16.17
CA VAL A 277 -23.51 -5.78 17.55
C VAL A 277 -24.89 -5.74 18.21
N PHE A 278 -25.91 -5.26 17.46
CA PHE A 278 -27.23 -5.03 18.02
C PHE A 278 -28.23 -6.15 17.70
N LYS A 279 -27.81 -7.19 16.96
CA LYS A 279 -28.64 -8.35 16.59
C LYS A 279 -29.96 -7.98 15.90
N GLN A 280 -29.99 -6.79 15.26
CA GLN A 280 -31.18 -6.28 14.58
C GLN A 280 -31.19 -6.72 13.11
N TYR A 281 -31.56 -7.94 12.86
CA TYR A 281 -31.50 -8.59 11.54
C TYR A 281 -32.49 -7.97 10.51
N SER A 282 -33.48 -7.21 10.96
CA SER A 282 -34.40 -6.48 10.07
C SER A 282 -33.72 -5.29 9.39
N LEU A 283 -32.67 -4.73 9.98
CA LEU A 283 -31.89 -3.63 9.43
C LEU A 283 -30.91 -4.13 8.37
N THR A 284 -31.48 -4.66 7.30
CA THR A 284 -30.73 -5.04 6.11
C THR A 284 -30.22 -3.78 5.39
N ARG A 285 -29.16 -3.91 4.62
CA ARG A 285 -28.64 -2.83 3.79
C ARG A 285 -29.70 -2.25 2.85
N LYS A 286 -30.48 -3.10 2.20
CA LYS A 286 -31.60 -2.66 1.35
C LYS A 286 -32.56 -1.72 2.10
N LYS A 287 -32.83 -2.03 3.37
CA LYS A 287 -33.69 -1.24 4.22
C LYS A 287 -33.04 0.08 4.62
N ILE A 288 -31.74 0.03 4.97
CA ILE A 288 -30.96 1.23 5.31
C ILE A 288 -30.86 2.17 4.11
N THR A 289 -30.59 1.66 2.92
CA THR A 289 -30.54 2.44 1.68
C THR A 289 -31.90 3.06 1.32
N ARG A 290 -33.01 2.39 1.66
CA ARG A 290 -34.38 2.88 1.39
C ARG A 290 -34.95 3.80 2.47
N ASN A 291 -34.24 4.00 3.57
CA ASN A 291 -34.67 4.82 4.71
C ASN A 291 -36.04 4.42 5.29
N GLN A 292 -36.35 3.13 5.32
CA GLN A 292 -37.64 2.62 5.78
C GLN A 292 -37.50 2.02 7.17
N PHE A 293 -37.70 2.80 8.23
CA PHE A 293 -37.43 2.39 9.60
C PHE A 293 -38.66 2.52 10.51
N THR A 294 -38.82 1.55 11.42
CA THR A 294 -39.70 1.69 12.58
C THR A 294 -39.00 2.53 13.64
N ASP A 295 -39.72 2.99 14.66
CA ASP A 295 -39.12 3.81 15.73
C ASP A 295 -38.14 3.02 16.59
N GLU A 296 -38.33 1.73 16.73
CA GLU A 296 -37.37 0.83 17.37
C GLU A 296 -36.06 0.75 16.57
N GLU A 297 -36.17 0.57 15.26
CA GLU A 297 -35.00 0.51 14.36
C GLU A 297 -34.23 1.84 14.32
N LYS A 298 -34.92 2.98 14.36
CA LYS A 298 -34.28 4.29 14.47
C LYS A 298 -33.43 4.39 15.73
N ARG A 299 -33.93 3.86 16.88
CA ARG A 299 -33.16 3.85 18.13
C ARG A 299 -31.92 2.97 18.00
N VAL A 300 -32.00 1.83 17.30
CA VAL A 300 -30.84 0.96 17.03
C VAL A 300 -29.84 1.64 16.11
N LEU A 301 -30.29 2.31 15.06
CA LEU A 301 -29.40 3.07 14.17
C LEU A 301 -28.62 4.16 14.90
N ILE A 302 -29.25 4.87 15.84
CA ILE A 302 -28.56 5.88 16.66
C ILE A 302 -27.48 5.22 17.54
N LYS A 303 -27.78 4.08 18.17
CA LYS A 303 -26.81 3.33 18.98
C LYS A 303 -25.66 2.80 18.13
N ALA A 304 -25.97 2.26 16.94
CA ALA A 304 -24.98 1.76 16.01
C ALA A 304 -24.06 2.87 15.50
N ASN A 305 -24.60 4.05 15.19
CA ASN A 305 -23.78 5.20 14.80
C ASN A 305 -22.84 5.65 15.93
N LYS A 306 -23.33 5.70 17.16
CA LYS A 306 -22.49 6.00 18.33
C LYS A 306 -21.36 4.99 18.48
N PHE A 307 -21.66 3.70 18.33
CA PHE A 307 -20.65 2.64 18.37
C PHE A 307 -19.59 2.81 17.27
N ILE A 308 -20.00 3.10 16.03
CA ILE A 308 -19.09 3.34 14.90
C ILE A 308 -18.18 4.53 15.21
N SER A 309 -18.76 5.65 15.64
CA SER A 309 -17.98 6.85 15.97
C SER A 309 -16.97 6.60 17.08
N GLU A 310 -17.34 5.93 18.15
CA GLU A 310 -16.44 5.66 19.28
C GLU A 310 -15.32 4.66 18.94
N LYS A 311 -15.60 3.67 18.09
CA LYS A 311 -14.67 2.56 17.82
C LYS A 311 -13.86 2.71 16.54
N PHE A 312 -14.43 3.32 15.49
CA PHE A 312 -13.85 3.30 14.14
C PHE A 312 -13.42 4.68 13.60
N ASP A 313 -14.06 5.80 13.94
CA ASP A 313 -13.76 7.10 13.33
C ASP A 313 -12.29 7.54 13.49
N LYS A 314 -11.63 7.11 14.56
CA LYS A 314 -10.19 7.41 14.75
C LYS A 314 -9.26 6.46 13.99
N LYS A 315 -9.73 5.25 13.68
CA LYS A 315 -8.92 4.16 13.09
C LYS A 315 -9.23 3.91 11.62
N LEU A 316 -10.46 4.18 11.17
CA LEU A 316 -10.90 3.99 9.79
C LEU A 316 -11.29 5.32 9.17
N ARG A 317 -10.50 5.78 8.21
CA ARG A 317 -10.69 7.06 7.53
C ARG A 317 -11.05 6.84 6.07
N PHE A 318 -11.79 7.77 5.51
CA PHE A 318 -12.19 7.74 4.11
C PHE A 318 -11.75 9.02 3.40
N LEU A 319 -11.21 8.86 2.19
CA LEU A 319 -10.81 9.94 1.32
C LEU A 319 -11.39 9.70 -0.07
N SER A 320 -12.19 10.63 -0.56
CA SER A 320 -12.65 10.64 -1.95
C SER A 320 -11.66 11.42 -2.80
N VAL A 321 -11.20 10.82 -3.90
CA VAL A 321 -10.34 11.47 -4.89
C VAL A 321 -10.97 11.31 -6.27
N PRO A 322 -11.08 12.38 -7.09
CA PRO A 322 -11.73 12.29 -8.39
C PRO A 322 -10.95 11.42 -9.38
N THR A 323 -9.63 11.45 -9.33
CA THR A 323 -8.74 10.69 -10.21
C THR A 323 -7.54 10.13 -9.44
N PHE A 324 -7.07 8.95 -9.82
CA PHE A 324 -5.85 8.37 -9.29
C PHE A 324 -4.64 8.80 -10.15
N ASN A 325 -3.81 9.66 -9.59
CA ASN A 325 -2.51 10.03 -10.13
C ASN A 325 -1.43 9.43 -9.23
N SER A 326 -0.40 8.86 -9.81
CA SER A 326 0.68 8.17 -9.07
C SER A 326 1.35 9.09 -8.05
N GLU A 327 1.66 10.34 -8.43
CA GLU A 327 2.32 11.30 -7.55
C GLU A 327 1.44 11.67 -6.36
N SER A 328 0.16 11.98 -6.61
CA SER A 328 -0.81 12.30 -5.56
C SER A 328 -1.02 11.14 -4.60
N ILE A 329 -1.16 9.92 -5.10
CA ILE A 329 -1.32 8.72 -4.25
C ILE A 329 -0.07 8.47 -3.42
N CYS A 330 1.12 8.56 -4.00
CA CYS A 330 2.38 8.43 -3.27
C CYS A 330 2.53 9.49 -2.17
N ALA A 331 2.16 10.74 -2.45
CA ALA A 331 2.17 11.82 -1.47
C ALA A 331 1.18 11.56 -0.32
N ILE A 332 -0.04 11.08 -0.64
CA ILE A 332 -1.04 10.70 0.36
C ILE A 332 -0.52 9.56 1.25
N ILE A 333 0.07 8.50 0.68
CA ILE A 333 0.64 7.37 1.43
C ILE A 333 1.68 7.87 2.45
N LYS A 334 2.65 8.65 1.99
CA LYS A 334 3.70 9.24 2.83
C LYS A 334 3.10 10.05 3.98
N ARG A 335 2.23 10.98 3.63
CA ARG A 335 1.59 11.87 4.59
C ARG A 335 0.79 11.12 5.64
N GLU A 336 -0.07 10.20 5.22
CA GLU A 336 -0.96 9.49 6.12
C GLU A 336 -0.19 8.55 7.06
N LYS A 337 0.89 7.93 6.59
CA LYS A 337 1.78 7.16 7.46
C LYS A 337 2.41 8.06 8.53
N LEU A 338 2.96 9.19 8.14
CA LEU A 338 3.72 10.06 9.04
C LEU A 338 2.82 10.83 10.02
N LYS A 339 1.67 11.35 9.55
CA LYS A 339 0.78 12.18 10.38
C LYS A 339 -0.25 11.38 11.18
N ASN A 340 -0.71 10.27 10.63
CA ASN A 340 -1.87 9.55 11.16
C ASN A 340 -1.58 8.08 11.46
N ASN A 341 -0.32 7.65 11.44
CA ASN A 341 0.10 6.26 11.65
C ASN A 341 -0.74 5.25 10.85
N VAL A 342 -1.01 5.55 9.58
CA VAL A 342 -1.74 4.64 8.70
C VAL A 342 -0.83 3.48 8.32
N GLY A 343 -1.25 2.25 8.63
CA GLY A 343 -0.54 1.02 8.28
C GLY A 343 -1.11 0.30 7.07
N PHE A 344 -2.40 0.56 6.74
CA PHE A 344 -3.08 -0.06 5.60
C PHE A 344 -3.87 0.97 4.80
N ILE A 345 -3.78 0.87 3.49
CA ILE A 345 -4.52 1.71 2.54
C ILE A 345 -5.29 0.81 1.59
N ILE A 346 -6.56 1.11 1.37
CA ILE A 346 -7.40 0.46 0.36
C ILE A 346 -7.63 1.47 -0.76
N LEU A 347 -7.15 1.16 -1.99
CA LEU A 347 -7.35 1.99 -3.18
C LEU A 347 -8.54 1.46 -3.99
N ASP A 348 -9.77 1.88 -3.68
CA ASP A 348 -11.00 1.37 -4.31
C ASP A 348 -11.59 2.38 -5.32
N THR A 349 -11.52 2.14 -6.59
CA THR A 349 -10.98 1.05 -7.39
C THR A 349 -9.80 1.57 -8.22
N PHE A 350 -8.76 0.79 -8.39
CA PHE A 350 -7.62 1.14 -9.23
C PHE A 350 -8.04 1.06 -10.71
N LYS A 351 -8.52 2.19 -11.24
CA LYS A 351 -8.84 2.40 -12.65
C LYS A 351 -8.07 3.59 -13.15
N PHE A 352 -7.43 3.46 -14.30
CA PHE A 352 -6.91 4.60 -15.04
C PHE A 352 -7.95 5.01 -16.09
N GLU A 353 -8.34 6.26 -16.04
CA GLU A 353 -9.04 6.90 -17.14
C GLU A 353 -7.97 7.23 -18.19
N GLY A 354 -7.84 6.36 -19.18
CA GLY A 354 -7.08 6.70 -20.38
C GLY A 354 -7.71 7.96 -20.99
N GLY A 355 -6.95 9.05 -20.98
CA GLY A 355 -7.35 10.25 -21.72
C GLY A 355 -7.67 9.86 -23.16
N SER A 356 -8.65 10.49 -23.76
CA SER A 356 -9.24 10.20 -25.08
C SER A 356 -8.26 10.13 -26.29
N ALA A 357 -6.97 10.13 -26.06
CA ALA A 357 -5.90 10.06 -27.07
C ALA A 357 -4.84 8.98 -26.83
N SER A 358 -4.93 8.18 -25.75
CA SER A 358 -3.89 7.18 -25.44
C SER A 358 -4.21 5.85 -26.10
N SER A 359 -3.27 5.28 -26.85
CA SER A 359 -3.36 3.90 -27.33
C SER A 359 -3.42 2.93 -26.14
N SER A 360 -4.07 1.78 -26.27
CA SER A 360 -4.21 0.76 -25.23
C SER A 360 -2.87 0.32 -24.61
N ASN A 361 -1.77 0.44 -25.36
CA ASN A 361 -0.41 0.14 -24.89
C ASN A 361 0.10 1.18 -23.88
N ASN A 362 -0.20 2.47 -24.07
CA ASN A 362 0.24 3.52 -23.16
C ASN A 362 -0.45 3.41 -21.81
N ILE A 363 -1.74 3.06 -21.79
CA ILE A 363 -2.50 2.84 -20.54
C ILE A 363 -1.93 1.68 -19.73
N ALA A 364 -1.51 0.58 -20.41
CA ALA A 364 -0.91 -0.55 -19.72
C ALA A 364 0.46 -0.21 -19.10
N ILE A 365 1.26 0.60 -19.79
CA ILE A 365 2.57 1.06 -19.30
C ILE A 365 2.38 1.97 -18.09
N GLU A 366 1.51 2.97 -18.18
CA GLU A 366 1.22 3.91 -17.09
C GLU A 366 0.68 3.18 -15.85
N LEU A 367 -0.16 2.16 -16.02
CA LEU A 367 -0.66 1.32 -14.94
C LEU A 367 0.47 0.59 -14.22
N VAL A 368 1.43 0.06 -14.96
CA VAL A 368 2.59 -0.65 -14.41
C VAL A 368 3.53 0.30 -13.68
N GLU A 369 3.82 1.46 -14.25
CA GLU A 369 4.68 2.49 -13.63
C GLU A 369 4.06 3.00 -12.34
N THR A 370 2.77 3.29 -12.33
CA THR A 370 2.05 3.69 -11.11
C THR A 370 2.03 2.59 -10.07
N SER A 371 1.80 1.34 -10.46
CA SER A 371 1.84 0.21 -9.54
C SER A 371 3.22 0.05 -8.90
N ARG A 372 4.30 0.23 -9.68
CA ARG A 372 5.68 0.21 -9.17
C ARG A 372 5.96 1.37 -8.22
N ALA A 373 5.53 2.57 -8.55
CA ALA A 373 5.71 3.74 -7.69
C ALA A 373 4.99 3.56 -6.35
N ILE A 374 3.75 3.06 -6.37
CA ILE A 374 2.98 2.76 -5.16
C ILE A 374 3.66 1.65 -4.34
N ASP A 375 4.12 0.57 -4.98
CA ASP A 375 4.80 -0.54 -4.28
C ASP A 375 6.11 -0.08 -3.63
N HIS A 376 6.89 0.74 -4.31
CA HIS A 376 8.11 1.33 -3.78
C HIS A 376 7.84 2.17 -2.52
N ILE A 377 6.89 3.10 -2.59
CA ILE A 377 6.51 3.96 -1.46
C ILE A 377 5.87 3.14 -0.32
N ALA A 378 5.01 2.19 -0.65
CA ALA A 378 4.41 1.30 0.33
C ALA A 378 5.46 0.50 1.11
N THR A 379 6.49 0.00 0.42
CA THR A 379 7.61 -0.72 1.03
C THR A 379 8.49 0.21 1.86
N GLU A 380 8.86 1.38 1.34
CA GLU A 380 9.69 2.38 2.03
C GLU A 380 9.06 2.83 3.35
N TYR A 381 7.77 3.12 3.33
CA TYR A 381 7.02 3.61 4.51
C TYR A 381 6.36 2.50 5.33
N LYS A 382 6.56 1.24 4.98
CA LYS A 382 5.98 0.07 5.66
C LYS A 382 4.45 0.17 5.77
N VAL A 383 3.79 0.41 4.65
CA VAL A 383 2.34 0.48 4.51
C VAL A 383 1.86 -0.66 3.62
N GLY A 384 0.84 -1.40 4.04
CA GLY A 384 0.16 -2.37 3.19
C GLY A 384 -0.86 -1.67 2.29
N VAL A 385 -0.72 -1.78 0.98
CA VAL A 385 -1.66 -1.19 0.02
C VAL A 385 -2.47 -2.29 -0.65
N ILE A 386 -3.78 -2.29 -0.41
CA ILE A 386 -4.73 -3.25 -0.97
C ILE A 386 -5.43 -2.59 -2.15
N THR A 387 -5.30 -3.19 -3.33
CA THR A 387 -5.78 -2.62 -4.58
C THR A 387 -6.81 -3.53 -5.23
N PRO A 388 -8.11 -3.24 -5.12
CA PRO A 388 -9.14 -3.91 -5.90
C PRO A 388 -8.99 -3.60 -7.39
N VAL A 389 -8.96 -4.65 -8.22
CA VAL A 389 -8.84 -4.56 -9.67
C VAL A 389 -10.01 -5.28 -10.34
N GLN A 390 -10.57 -4.69 -11.38
CA GLN A 390 -11.63 -5.31 -12.13
C GLN A 390 -11.08 -6.29 -13.17
N LEU A 391 -11.59 -7.52 -13.16
CA LEU A 391 -11.33 -8.53 -14.19
C LEU A 391 -12.26 -8.32 -15.40
N LEU A 392 -11.85 -8.85 -16.56
CA LEU A 392 -12.68 -8.85 -17.77
C LEU A 392 -13.99 -9.62 -17.54
N VAL A 393 -15.09 -9.14 -18.13
CA VAL A 393 -16.42 -9.77 -18.03
C VAL A 393 -16.41 -11.20 -18.58
N SER A 394 -15.56 -11.51 -19.57
CA SER A 394 -15.38 -12.87 -20.09
C SER A 394 -14.95 -13.88 -19.02
N GLN A 395 -14.41 -13.43 -17.91
CA GLN A 395 -13.96 -14.26 -16.79
C GLN A 395 -15.10 -14.68 -15.83
N ASP A 396 -16.30 -14.14 -15.97
CA ASP A 396 -17.46 -14.52 -15.14
C ASP A 396 -17.82 -16.02 -15.27
N LYS A 397 -17.51 -16.62 -16.41
CA LYS A 397 -17.79 -18.03 -16.71
C LYS A 397 -16.63 -18.97 -16.37
N VAL A 398 -15.48 -18.44 -15.99
CA VAL A 398 -14.29 -19.23 -15.71
C VAL A 398 -14.36 -19.81 -14.29
N SER A 399 -14.24 -21.13 -14.20
CA SER A 399 -14.25 -21.83 -12.90
C SER A 399 -12.95 -21.69 -12.15
N TYR A 400 -11.82 -21.57 -12.86
CA TYR A 400 -10.48 -21.44 -12.29
C TYR A 400 -9.83 -20.14 -12.78
N LEU A 401 -9.91 -19.10 -11.94
CA LEU A 401 -9.31 -17.80 -12.24
C LEU A 401 -7.79 -17.85 -12.07
N THR A 402 -7.08 -17.27 -13.01
CA THR A 402 -5.64 -17.05 -12.94
C THR A 402 -5.32 -15.57 -13.15
N SER A 403 -4.13 -15.14 -12.84
CA SER A 403 -3.68 -13.75 -13.07
C SER A 403 -3.70 -13.34 -14.55
N SER A 404 -3.80 -14.29 -15.49
CA SER A 404 -4.05 -13.97 -16.90
C SER A 404 -5.40 -13.29 -17.14
N ALA A 405 -6.33 -13.38 -16.15
CA ALA A 405 -7.60 -12.68 -16.14
C ALA A 405 -7.48 -11.18 -15.82
N LEU A 406 -6.34 -10.74 -15.28
CA LEU A 406 -6.04 -9.32 -15.08
C LEU A 406 -5.81 -8.69 -16.46
N SER A 407 -6.82 -7.97 -16.95
CA SER A 407 -6.74 -7.27 -18.25
C SER A 407 -5.55 -6.33 -18.29
N ASN A 408 -4.78 -6.38 -19.37
CA ASN A 408 -3.66 -5.49 -19.69
C ASN A 408 -2.50 -5.41 -18.68
N SER A 409 -2.50 -6.20 -17.61
CA SER A 409 -1.62 -5.98 -16.46
C SER A 409 -0.98 -7.25 -15.89
N LYS A 410 -0.55 -8.18 -16.74
CA LYS A 410 0.29 -9.31 -16.28
C LYS A 410 1.48 -8.81 -15.45
N GLN A 411 2.01 -7.64 -15.79
CA GLN A 411 3.15 -7.01 -15.13
C GLN A 411 2.82 -6.46 -13.73
N ILE A 412 1.56 -6.08 -13.45
CA ILE A 412 1.15 -5.67 -12.08
C ILE A 412 1.29 -6.85 -11.11
N LYS A 413 1.06 -8.08 -11.57
CA LYS A 413 1.31 -9.28 -10.76
C LYS A 413 2.77 -9.34 -10.28
N GLU A 414 3.72 -8.90 -11.10
CA GLU A 414 5.14 -8.99 -10.77
C GLU A 414 5.52 -8.09 -9.59
N THR A 415 4.93 -6.91 -9.48
CA THR A 415 5.18 -5.95 -8.39
C THR A 415 4.49 -6.38 -7.09
N ALA A 416 3.27 -6.89 -7.15
CA ALA A 416 2.48 -7.21 -5.97
C ALA A 416 3.07 -8.33 -5.11
N ASN A 417 2.93 -8.20 -3.79
CA ASN A 417 3.31 -9.23 -2.81
C ASN A 417 2.32 -10.40 -2.81
N SER A 418 1.03 -10.12 -2.95
CA SER A 418 0.02 -11.14 -3.16
C SER A 418 -1.00 -10.76 -4.23
N VAL A 419 -1.56 -11.78 -4.87
CA VAL A 419 -2.66 -11.64 -5.84
C VAL A 419 -3.78 -12.58 -5.41
N LEU A 420 -4.90 -11.99 -5.03
CA LEU A 420 -6.11 -12.64 -4.57
C LEU A 420 -7.16 -12.52 -5.66
N LEU A 421 -7.65 -13.61 -6.19
CA LEU A 421 -8.64 -13.64 -7.26
C LEU A 421 -9.97 -14.17 -6.72
N MET A 422 -11.03 -13.41 -6.91
CA MET A 422 -12.34 -13.71 -6.37
C MET A 422 -13.37 -13.95 -7.45
N ARG A 423 -14.20 -14.95 -7.27
CA ARG A 423 -15.40 -15.20 -8.09
C ARG A 423 -16.57 -15.70 -7.26
N ARG A 424 -17.76 -15.54 -7.78
CA ARG A 424 -18.94 -16.20 -7.20
C ARG A 424 -18.88 -17.70 -7.43
N VAL A 425 -19.27 -18.45 -6.42
CA VAL A 425 -19.52 -19.90 -6.54
C VAL A 425 -20.92 -20.11 -7.08
N ARG A 426 -21.05 -21.00 -8.04
CA ARG A 426 -22.35 -21.41 -8.57
C ARG A 426 -22.88 -22.56 -7.72
N PRO A 427 -24.18 -22.62 -7.39
CA PRO A 427 -24.74 -23.66 -6.52
C PRO A 427 -24.39 -25.10 -6.95
N PHE A 428 -24.36 -25.36 -8.25
CA PHE A 428 -24.03 -26.68 -8.80
C PHE A 428 -22.55 -27.08 -8.60
N GLU A 429 -21.63 -26.12 -8.39
CA GLU A 429 -20.22 -26.43 -8.09
C GLU A 429 -20.05 -27.03 -6.68
N LEU A 430 -21.05 -26.90 -5.83
CA LEU A 430 -21.13 -27.56 -4.53
C LEU A 430 -21.96 -28.87 -4.59
N ASP A 431 -22.35 -29.30 -5.78
CA ASP A 431 -23.10 -30.54 -6.00
C ASP A 431 -22.25 -31.54 -6.77
N LYS A 432 -21.87 -32.63 -6.12
CA LYS A 432 -20.96 -33.62 -6.69
C LYS A 432 -21.54 -34.30 -7.94
N ASP A 433 -22.85 -34.45 -8.00
CA ASP A 433 -23.51 -35.19 -9.10
C ASP A 433 -23.77 -34.26 -10.32
N ASP A 434 -23.84 -32.95 -10.11
CA ASP A 434 -24.20 -31.98 -11.13
C ASP A 434 -23.02 -31.23 -11.75
N SER A 435 -21.82 -31.28 -11.14
CA SER A 435 -20.69 -30.46 -11.55
C SER A 435 -19.48 -31.24 -12.02
N LYS A 436 -19.00 -30.89 -13.21
CA LYS A 436 -17.67 -31.32 -13.70
C LYS A 436 -16.52 -30.64 -12.96
N HIS A 437 -16.81 -29.54 -12.26
CA HIS A 437 -15.87 -28.72 -11.50
C HIS A 437 -16.32 -28.68 -10.04
N PHE A 438 -16.30 -29.82 -9.38
CA PHE A 438 -16.75 -29.94 -8.01
C PHE A 438 -15.77 -29.27 -7.04
N LEU A 439 -16.29 -28.35 -6.24
CA LEU A 439 -15.56 -27.73 -5.13
C LEU A 439 -15.73 -28.59 -3.89
N LYS A 440 -14.64 -29.11 -3.35
CA LYS A 440 -14.64 -29.99 -2.17
C LYS A 440 -14.07 -29.24 -0.96
N PRO A 441 -14.93 -28.60 -0.14
CA PRO A 441 -14.49 -27.84 1.03
C PRO A 441 -13.94 -28.72 2.12
N PHE A 442 -12.82 -28.30 2.76
CA PHE A 442 -12.21 -29.02 3.87
C PHE A 442 -11.58 -28.07 4.89
N ARG A 443 -11.31 -28.58 6.08
CA ARG A 443 -10.48 -27.93 7.09
C ARG A 443 -9.37 -28.88 7.53
N TRP A 444 -8.25 -28.31 7.95
CA TRP A 444 -7.20 -29.07 8.60
C TRP A 444 -7.60 -29.38 10.03
N GLU A 445 -7.57 -30.65 10.42
CA GLU A 445 -7.82 -31.14 11.78
C GLU A 445 -6.57 -31.83 12.31
N LYS A 446 -6.18 -31.49 13.55
CA LYS A 446 -5.02 -32.11 14.18
C LYS A 446 -5.33 -33.56 14.51
N SER A 447 -4.47 -34.47 14.07
CA SER A 447 -4.52 -35.90 14.34
C SER A 447 -3.27 -36.35 15.11
N SER A 448 -3.23 -37.56 15.64
CA SER A 448 -2.04 -38.15 16.29
C SER A 448 -0.80 -38.17 15.39
N ASN A 449 -0.99 -38.27 14.08
CA ASN A 449 0.08 -38.36 13.08
C ASN A 449 0.28 -37.09 12.25
N GLY A 450 -0.15 -35.90 12.76
CA GLY A 450 -0.06 -34.63 12.05
C GLY A 450 -1.42 -34.02 11.74
N TYR A 451 -1.52 -33.35 10.60
CA TYR A 451 -2.77 -32.72 10.15
C TYR A 451 -3.42 -33.54 9.04
N ILE A 452 -4.74 -33.73 9.13
CA ILE A 452 -5.55 -34.41 8.13
C ILE A 452 -6.62 -33.48 7.57
N LYS A 453 -7.04 -33.70 6.31
CA LYS A 453 -8.16 -32.95 5.70
C LYS A 453 -9.48 -33.53 6.20
N LYS A 454 -10.25 -32.72 6.92
CA LYS A 454 -11.64 -33.03 7.27
C LYS A 454 -12.57 -32.34 6.28
N TYR A 455 -13.17 -33.12 5.39
CA TYR A 455 -14.11 -32.60 4.41
C TYR A 455 -15.43 -32.18 5.04
N MET A 456 -15.94 -31.04 4.58
CA MET A 456 -17.17 -30.47 5.10
C MET A 456 -18.40 -31.10 4.46
N ARG A 457 -19.46 -31.16 5.24
CA ARG A 457 -20.75 -31.63 4.75
C ARG A 457 -21.44 -30.53 3.97
N ILE A 458 -21.94 -30.82 2.78
CA ILE A 458 -22.73 -29.91 1.97
C ILE A 458 -24.21 -30.24 2.18
N ILE A 459 -25.02 -29.22 2.43
CA ILE A 459 -26.47 -29.30 2.63
C ILE A 459 -27.19 -28.30 1.70
N ASP A 460 -28.51 -28.44 1.62
CA ASP A 460 -29.41 -27.55 0.90
C ASP A 460 -30.58 -27.16 1.79
N SER A 461 -30.41 -26.09 2.59
CA SER A 461 -31.43 -25.67 3.56
C SER A 461 -32.68 -25.06 2.91
N ALA A 462 -32.59 -24.65 1.64
CA ALA A 462 -33.73 -24.10 0.90
C ALA A 462 -34.70 -25.22 0.46
N ASN A 463 -34.14 -26.36 0.03
CA ASN A 463 -34.92 -27.44 -0.53
C ASN A 463 -35.15 -28.60 0.47
N ASN A 464 -34.43 -28.61 1.60
CA ASN A 464 -34.54 -29.63 2.62
C ASN A 464 -34.78 -29.04 4.01
N LEU A 465 -36.01 -29.12 4.50
CA LEU A 465 -36.42 -28.60 5.82
C LEU A 465 -35.62 -29.18 6.99
N ALA A 466 -35.19 -30.45 6.91
CA ALA A 466 -34.37 -31.09 7.93
C ALA A 466 -32.96 -30.49 8.05
N ASP A 467 -32.51 -29.78 7.05
CA ASP A 467 -31.18 -29.14 7.02
C ASP A 467 -31.20 -27.69 7.57
N LYS A 468 -32.39 -27.06 7.74
CA LYS A 468 -32.49 -25.67 8.23
C LYS A 468 -31.83 -25.47 9.60
N SER A 469 -31.97 -26.42 10.52
CA SER A 469 -31.34 -26.34 11.83
C SER A 469 -29.81 -26.49 11.80
N LYS A 470 -29.27 -27.08 10.74
CA LYS A 470 -27.84 -27.37 10.58
C LYS A 470 -27.09 -26.27 9.83
N ARG A 471 -27.79 -25.26 9.30
CA ARG A 471 -27.20 -24.16 8.50
C ARG A 471 -26.07 -23.42 9.21
N PHE A 472 -26.15 -23.29 10.52
CA PHE A 472 -25.19 -22.57 11.33
C PHE A 472 -24.08 -23.47 11.91
N ASP A 473 -24.10 -24.76 11.60
CA ASP A 473 -23.02 -25.66 12.01
C ASP A 473 -21.71 -25.26 11.30
N LYS A 474 -20.65 -25.21 12.08
CA LYS A 474 -19.32 -24.82 11.60
C LYS A 474 -18.74 -25.75 10.54
N ASP A 475 -19.16 -27.04 10.59
CA ASP A 475 -18.65 -28.09 9.69
C ASP A 475 -19.57 -28.30 8.46
N VAL A 476 -20.48 -27.38 8.22
CA VAL A 476 -21.48 -27.46 7.16
C VAL A 476 -21.35 -26.30 6.17
N ILE A 477 -21.48 -26.60 4.89
CA ILE A 477 -21.64 -25.65 3.78
C ILE A 477 -23.07 -25.76 3.24
N ASP A 478 -23.80 -24.67 3.24
CA ASP A 478 -25.16 -24.62 2.71
C ASP A 478 -25.16 -24.09 1.28
N LYS A 479 -25.30 -24.96 0.27
CA LYS A 479 -25.27 -24.58 -1.15
C LYS A 479 -26.38 -23.60 -1.56
N SER A 480 -27.42 -23.44 -0.74
CA SER A 480 -28.49 -22.45 -0.98
C SER A 480 -28.05 -21.02 -0.64
N GLN A 481 -26.95 -20.84 0.05
CA GLN A 481 -26.39 -19.52 0.35
C GLN A 481 -25.45 -19.04 -0.77
N GLN A 482 -25.19 -17.75 -0.77
CA GLN A 482 -24.21 -17.18 -1.69
C GLN A 482 -22.78 -17.42 -1.18
N HIS A 483 -21.91 -17.85 -2.09
CA HIS A 483 -20.52 -18.09 -1.76
C HIS A 483 -19.58 -17.35 -2.73
N ILE A 484 -18.42 -16.96 -2.19
CA ILE A 484 -17.25 -16.50 -2.97
C ILE A 484 -16.16 -17.53 -2.82
N LEU A 485 -15.51 -17.83 -3.93
CA LEU A 485 -14.25 -18.55 -3.96
C LEU A 485 -13.14 -17.52 -4.13
N LEU A 486 -12.24 -17.47 -3.16
CA LEU A 486 -11.01 -16.69 -3.19
C LEU A 486 -9.86 -17.64 -3.52
N ARG A 487 -9.10 -17.34 -4.57
CA ARG A 487 -7.87 -18.04 -4.91
C ARG A 487 -6.67 -17.14 -4.68
N ILE A 488 -5.67 -17.64 -4.00
CA ILE A 488 -4.38 -16.99 -3.83
C ILE A 488 -3.50 -17.39 -5.00
N ASP A 489 -3.44 -16.55 -6.03
CA ASP A 489 -2.70 -16.82 -7.28
C ASP A 489 -1.20 -16.51 -7.15
N LYS A 490 -0.84 -15.60 -6.24
CA LYS A 490 0.54 -15.27 -5.88
C LYS A 490 0.62 -14.94 -4.39
N ASN A 491 1.66 -15.44 -3.77
CA ASN A 491 2.03 -15.09 -2.40
C ASN A 491 3.57 -15.13 -2.26
N ARG A 492 4.19 -13.99 -1.99
CA ARG A 492 5.65 -13.94 -1.80
C ARG A 492 6.11 -14.53 -0.46
N ASN A 493 5.21 -14.55 0.53
CA ASN A 493 5.54 -14.94 1.91
C ASN A 493 5.10 -16.35 2.28
N GLY A 494 4.50 -17.11 1.35
CA GLY A 494 3.98 -18.42 1.64
C GLY A 494 3.50 -19.17 0.38
N GLU A 495 2.60 -20.12 0.61
CA GLU A 495 2.06 -20.95 -0.45
C GLU A 495 1.13 -20.16 -1.37
N SER A 496 1.16 -20.48 -2.64
CA SER A 496 0.23 -19.99 -3.66
C SER A 496 -0.68 -21.15 -4.12
N ASP A 497 -1.67 -20.81 -4.93
CA ASP A 497 -2.64 -21.76 -5.48
C ASP A 497 -3.64 -22.34 -4.49
N ILE A 498 -3.73 -21.71 -3.32
CA ILE A 498 -4.68 -22.05 -2.27
C ILE A 498 -6.03 -21.40 -2.57
N MET A 499 -7.11 -22.15 -2.35
CA MET A 499 -8.48 -21.66 -2.49
C MET A 499 -9.21 -21.67 -1.17
N ILE A 500 -9.92 -20.57 -0.88
CA ILE A 500 -10.70 -20.39 0.35
C ILE A 500 -12.14 -20.06 -0.03
N LEU A 501 -13.09 -20.75 0.60
CA LEU A 501 -14.51 -20.53 0.45
C LEU A 501 -15.03 -19.57 1.51
N TYR A 502 -15.71 -18.54 1.07
CA TYR A 502 -16.43 -17.59 1.91
C TYR A 502 -17.94 -17.71 1.66
N GLU A 503 -18.73 -17.71 2.71
CA GLU A 503 -20.17 -17.50 2.65
C GLU A 503 -20.48 -16.02 2.75
N ILE A 504 -21.36 -15.51 1.90
CA ILE A 504 -21.85 -14.13 1.97
C ILE A 504 -23.25 -14.15 2.57
N ASP A 505 -23.45 -13.43 3.64
CA ASP A 505 -24.80 -13.16 4.11
C ASP A 505 -25.44 -12.06 3.25
N GLY A 506 -26.42 -12.40 2.45
CA GLY A 506 -27.08 -11.49 1.53
C GLY A 506 -27.90 -10.37 2.18
N ALA A 507 -28.08 -10.36 3.49
CA ALA A 507 -28.81 -9.32 4.20
C ALA A 507 -27.91 -8.22 4.78
N SER A 508 -26.74 -8.57 5.20
CA SER A 508 -25.75 -7.68 5.83
C SER A 508 -24.48 -7.48 5.00
N GLY A 509 -24.12 -8.49 4.19
CA GLY A 509 -22.92 -8.56 3.37
C GLY A 509 -21.67 -8.88 4.12
N LEU A 510 -21.75 -9.55 5.17
CA LEU A 510 -20.56 -10.10 5.75
C LEU A 510 -20.12 -11.33 5.04
N LEU A 511 -18.81 -11.42 5.03
CA LEU A 511 -18.10 -12.60 4.63
C LEU A 511 -17.84 -13.47 5.86
N ARG A 512 -18.18 -14.73 5.78
CA ARG A 512 -17.78 -15.76 6.73
C ARG A 512 -16.82 -16.70 6.05
N GLU A 513 -15.61 -16.78 6.55
CA GLU A 513 -14.65 -17.75 6.09
C GLU A 513 -15.08 -19.16 6.50
N LYS A 514 -15.23 -20.04 5.53
CA LYS A 514 -15.78 -21.38 5.77
C LYS A 514 -14.70 -22.45 5.75
N ALA A 515 -13.94 -22.55 4.66
CA ALA A 515 -13.07 -23.72 4.43
C ALA A 515 -12.01 -23.43 3.38
N TYR A 516 -10.94 -24.22 3.39
CA TYR A 516 -10.13 -24.46 2.20
C TYR A 516 -10.91 -25.28 1.18
N VAL A 517 -10.52 -25.20 -0.08
CA VAL A 517 -11.21 -25.93 -1.15
C VAL A 517 -10.21 -26.73 -1.99
N ASP A 518 -10.45 -28.03 -2.13
CA ASP A 518 -9.87 -28.82 -3.19
C ASP A 518 -10.74 -28.67 -4.44
N PHE A 519 -10.11 -28.31 -5.56
CA PHE A 519 -10.77 -28.21 -6.85
C PHE A 519 -10.58 -29.52 -7.61
N ILE A 520 -11.67 -30.23 -7.82
CA ILE A 520 -11.65 -31.49 -8.56
C ILE A 520 -12.20 -31.28 -9.96
N TYR A 521 -11.33 -31.40 -10.95
CA TYR A 521 -11.76 -31.44 -12.33
C TYR A 521 -12.12 -32.87 -12.72
N MET A 522 -13.41 -33.16 -12.82
CA MET A 522 -13.92 -34.50 -13.07
C MET A 522 -13.54 -35.07 -14.48
N GLY A 523 -12.98 -34.23 -15.36
CA GLY A 523 -12.46 -34.67 -16.66
C GLY A 523 -11.03 -35.22 -16.64
N MET A 524 -10.32 -35.13 -15.52
CA MET A 524 -8.96 -35.67 -15.35
C MET A 524 -8.92 -36.96 -14.53
N LEU A 525 -10.08 -37.43 -14.05
CA LEU A 525 -10.22 -38.70 -13.34
C LEU A 525 -10.75 -39.81 -14.28
N GLY A 526 -10.63 -39.62 -15.55
CA GLY A 526 -10.97 -40.59 -16.55
C GLY A 526 -9.74 -41.31 -17.05
N ASP A 527 -9.78 -42.55 -16.89
CA ASP A 527 -9.11 -43.73 -17.45
C ASP A 527 -8.06 -44.36 -16.56
#